data_1092192524cb505321d74d27b9ec6e7f
#
_entry.id   1092192524cb505321d74d27b9ec6e7f
#
_cell.length_a   1.000
_cell.length_b   1.000
_cell.length_c   1.000
_cell.angle_alpha   90.00
_cell.angle_beta   90.00
_cell.angle_gamma   90.00
#
_symmetry.space_group_name_H-M   'P 1'
#
loop_
_entity.id
_entity.type
_entity.pdbx_description
1 polymer ?
#
loop_
_entity_poly.entity_id
_entity_poly.type
_entity_poly.pdbx_seq_one_letter_code
_entity_poly.pdbx_strand_id
1 'polypeptide(L)'
;LVFSTVFEPNRSISHSVTEFVLLGFSAHREMQNLLFSLILVVYILTLLGNGAIVCAVKWDKQLHTPMYIFLGNFAFLEICYVSSTVPNMLANFLSETKTISFSGCFFQFYFFFSLGTVECFFLSVMAYDRYLAICRPLHYPTIMTGRFCATLIFACWVGGFLCYPVPIILMSQLPFCGPNIIDHFVCDPGPLFALTCVPAPVIKLICYTFNSMIIFGPFLSILGSYTLVLRAVLHIPSGAGRRKA
;
A
#
# COMPACT_ATOMS: atom_id res chain seq x y z
N LEU A 1 33.68 35.22 14.20
CA LEU A 1 34.76 35.52 13.23
C LEU A 1 35.28 34.22 12.65
N VAL A 2 35.24 34.09 11.30
CA VAL A 2 35.81 33.00 10.48
C VAL A 2 34.92 31.73 10.40
N PHE A 3 33.94 31.75 9.49
CA PHE A 3 33.55 30.61 8.70
C PHE A 3 32.98 31.11 7.36
N SER A 4 33.89 31.46 6.49
CA SER A 4 33.61 31.69 5.08
C SER A 4 34.68 30.95 4.28
N THR A 5 34.47 29.66 4.07
CA THR A 5 35.10 28.95 2.97
C THR A 5 33.99 28.47 2.05
N VAL A 6 33.80 29.25 1.04
CA VAL A 6 33.03 29.03 -0.17
C VAL A 6 33.43 27.67 -0.75
N PHE A 7 32.54 26.72 -0.66
CA PHE A 7 32.53 25.59 -1.57
C PHE A 7 31.73 26.06 -2.81
N GLU A 8 32.45 26.50 -3.85
CA GLU A 8 31.86 26.58 -5.18
C GLU A 8 31.54 25.16 -5.64
N PRO A 9 30.28 24.77 -5.84
CA PRO A 9 29.98 23.56 -6.55
C PRO A 9 30.29 23.84 -8.03
N ASN A 10 31.30 23.14 -8.54
CA ASN A 10 31.57 23.02 -9.95
C ASN A 10 30.24 22.83 -10.69
N ARG A 11 29.84 23.81 -11.50
CA ARG A 11 28.64 23.79 -12.33
C ARG A 11 28.83 22.78 -13.46
N SER A 12 28.85 21.51 -13.14
CA SER A 12 28.53 20.46 -14.11
C SER A 12 27.00 20.47 -14.26
N ILE A 13 26.54 20.79 -15.44
CA ILE A 13 25.21 20.84 -15.99
C ILE A 13 24.28 19.89 -15.22
N SER A 14 23.47 20.43 -14.31
CA SER A 14 22.39 19.66 -13.69
C SER A 14 21.29 19.47 -14.74
N HIS A 15 21.38 18.42 -15.53
CA HIS A 15 20.22 17.95 -16.26
C HIS A 15 19.19 17.55 -15.21
N SER A 16 18.16 18.34 -15.05
CA SER A 16 17.01 17.96 -14.24
C SER A 16 16.45 16.67 -14.85
N VAL A 17 16.46 15.59 -14.08
CA VAL A 17 15.88 14.31 -14.52
C VAL A 17 14.40 14.55 -14.78
N THR A 18 13.97 14.42 -16.04
CA THR A 18 12.59 14.62 -16.47
C THR A 18 11.80 13.30 -16.53
N GLU A 19 12.53 12.18 -16.65
CA GLU A 19 11.94 10.84 -16.74
C GLU A 19 12.88 9.79 -16.12
N PHE A 20 12.30 8.68 -15.66
CA PHE A 20 12.99 7.50 -15.19
C PHE A 20 12.73 6.32 -16.13
N VAL A 21 13.72 5.43 -16.23
CA VAL A 21 13.61 4.16 -16.97
C VAL A 21 13.35 3.05 -15.96
N LEU A 22 12.19 2.38 -16.05
CA LEU A 22 11.85 1.23 -15.21
C LEU A 22 12.30 -0.05 -15.91
N LEU A 23 13.41 -0.68 -15.46
CA LEU A 23 13.92 -1.89 -16.11
C LEU A 23 12.93 -3.06 -16.01
N GLY A 24 12.34 -3.26 -14.83
CA GLY A 24 11.49 -4.41 -14.58
C GLY A 24 12.23 -5.73 -14.86
N PHE A 25 11.53 -6.71 -15.42
CA PHE A 25 12.19 -7.94 -15.87
C PHE A 25 12.93 -7.73 -17.19
N SER A 26 14.25 -7.83 -17.15
CA SER A 26 15.11 -7.93 -18.33
C SER A 26 15.08 -9.37 -18.84
N ALA A 27 13.97 -9.78 -19.45
CA ALA A 27 13.77 -11.14 -19.96
C ALA A 27 13.64 -11.15 -21.49
N HIS A 28 13.85 -12.33 -22.11
CA HIS A 28 13.59 -12.52 -23.54
C HIS A 28 12.14 -12.20 -23.89
N ARG A 29 11.90 -11.78 -25.14
CA ARG A 29 10.58 -11.34 -25.65
C ARG A 29 9.45 -12.36 -25.38
N GLU A 30 9.74 -13.63 -25.52
CA GLU A 30 8.79 -14.71 -25.26
C GLU A 30 8.35 -14.75 -23.78
N MET A 31 9.32 -14.60 -22.86
CA MET A 31 9.03 -14.54 -21.43
C MET A 31 8.23 -13.29 -21.07
N GLN A 32 8.53 -12.14 -21.70
CA GLN A 32 7.76 -10.90 -21.48
C GLN A 32 6.31 -11.07 -21.93
N ASN A 33 6.05 -11.72 -23.07
CA ASN A 33 4.70 -11.99 -23.56
C ASN A 33 3.95 -12.97 -22.65
N LEU A 34 4.63 -13.97 -22.11
CA LEU A 34 4.04 -14.89 -21.14
C LEU A 34 3.65 -14.17 -19.84
N LEU A 35 4.58 -13.36 -19.28
CA LEU A 35 4.33 -12.57 -18.08
C LEU A 35 3.22 -11.56 -18.29
N PHE A 36 3.19 -10.88 -19.43
CA PHE A 36 2.11 -9.97 -19.79
C PHE A 36 0.75 -10.68 -19.76
N SER A 37 0.65 -11.83 -20.44
CA SER A 37 -0.60 -12.60 -20.50
C SER A 37 -1.04 -13.09 -19.12
N LEU A 38 -0.12 -13.62 -18.31
CA LEU A 38 -0.39 -14.09 -16.96
C LEU A 38 -0.87 -12.96 -16.05
N ILE A 39 -0.15 -11.83 -16.05
CA ILE A 39 -0.47 -10.68 -15.20
C ILE A 39 -1.81 -10.06 -15.64
N LEU A 40 -2.07 -9.99 -16.95
CA LEU A 40 -3.35 -9.50 -17.47
C LEU A 40 -4.52 -10.37 -16.99
N VAL A 41 -4.39 -11.69 -17.06
CA VAL A 41 -5.43 -12.63 -16.58
C VAL A 41 -5.65 -12.45 -15.09
N VAL A 42 -4.58 -12.42 -14.27
CA VAL A 42 -4.69 -12.21 -12.82
C VAL A 42 -5.33 -10.87 -12.51
N TYR A 43 -4.96 -9.80 -13.22
CA TYR A 43 -5.54 -8.47 -13.05
C TYR A 43 -7.06 -8.48 -13.32
N ILE A 44 -7.49 -9.06 -14.43
CA ILE A 44 -8.92 -9.18 -14.77
C ILE A 44 -9.66 -9.99 -13.70
N LEU A 45 -9.12 -11.13 -13.26
CA LEU A 45 -9.73 -11.94 -12.21
C LEU A 45 -9.84 -11.18 -10.87
N THR A 46 -8.83 -10.39 -10.53
CA THR A 46 -8.83 -9.54 -9.33
C THR A 46 -9.94 -8.49 -9.42
N LEU A 47 -10.07 -7.81 -10.57
CA LEU A 47 -11.14 -6.82 -10.78
C LEU A 47 -12.53 -7.46 -10.70
N LEU A 48 -12.73 -8.60 -11.35
CA LEU A 48 -14.01 -9.29 -11.37
C LEU A 48 -14.39 -9.83 -9.98
N GLY A 49 -13.44 -10.46 -9.28
CA GLY A 49 -13.68 -11.03 -7.94
C GLY A 49 -14.00 -9.94 -6.92
N ASN A 50 -13.18 -8.91 -6.84
CA ASN A 50 -13.41 -7.81 -5.92
C ASN A 50 -14.65 -6.98 -6.31
N GLY A 51 -14.88 -6.77 -7.61
CA GLY A 51 -16.11 -6.13 -8.10
C GLY A 51 -17.37 -6.90 -7.71
N ALA A 52 -17.35 -8.23 -7.80
CA ALA A 52 -18.46 -9.07 -7.35
C ALA A 52 -18.72 -8.92 -5.84
N ILE A 53 -17.66 -8.87 -5.01
CA ILE A 53 -17.78 -8.65 -3.56
C ILE A 53 -18.43 -7.29 -3.28
N VAL A 54 -17.94 -6.22 -3.91
CA VAL A 54 -18.49 -4.86 -3.75
C VAL A 54 -19.97 -4.83 -4.13
N CYS A 55 -20.33 -5.45 -5.26
CA CYS A 55 -21.70 -5.53 -5.73
C CYS A 55 -22.58 -6.33 -4.75
N ALA A 56 -22.13 -7.51 -4.30
CA ALA A 56 -22.87 -8.35 -3.36
C ALA A 56 -23.16 -7.59 -2.06
N VAL A 57 -22.15 -6.96 -1.46
CA VAL A 57 -22.31 -6.19 -0.22
C VAL A 57 -23.23 -4.98 -0.41
N LYS A 58 -23.23 -4.36 -1.59
CA LYS A 58 -24.08 -3.19 -1.88
C LYS A 58 -25.57 -3.58 -2.05
N TRP A 59 -25.84 -4.69 -2.70
CA TRP A 59 -27.23 -5.05 -3.10
C TRP A 59 -27.91 -6.00 -2.12
N ASP A 60 -27.18 -6.88 -1.45
CA ASP A 60 -27.77 -7.80 -0.48
C ASP A 60 -27.78 -7.18 0.93
N LYS A 61 -29.00 -6.86 1.41
CA LYS A 61 -29.21 -6.31 2.75
C LYS A 61 -28.77 -7.27 3.88
N GLN A 62 -28.71 -8.58 3.61
CA GLN A 62 -28.24 -9.55 4.61
C GLN A 62 -26.74 -9.42 4.87
N LEU A 63 -26.00 -8.85 3.91
CA LEU A 63 -24.56 -8.56 4.02
C LEU A 63 -24.27 -7.19 4.65
N HIS A 64 -25.25 -6.46 5.16
CA HIS A 64 -25.04 -5.17 5.81
C HIS A 64 -24.61 -5.31 7.29
N THR A 65 -23.73 -6.27 7.59
CA THR A 65 -23.07 -6.38 8.90
C THR A 65 -21.73 -5.68 8.88
N PRO A 66 -21.18 -5.25 10.03
CA PRO A 66 -19.88 -4.55 10.10
C PRO A 66 -18.78 -5.25 9.30
N MET A 67 -18.64 -6.56 9.49
CA MET A 67 -17.66 -7.38 8.78
C MET A 67 -17.76 -7.28 7.27
N TYR A 68 -18.95 -7.45 6.69
CA TYR A 68 -19.11 -7.40 5.24
C TYR A 68 -18.97 -5.98 4.69
N ILE A 69 -19.33 -4.96 5.47
CA ILE A 69 -19.09 -3.56 5.11
C ILE A 69 -17.58 -3.28 5.01
N PHE A 70 -16.78 -3.76 5.96
CA PHE A 70 -15.33 -3.66 5.89
C PHE A 70 -14.77 -4.46 4.72
N LEU A 71 -15.26 -5.68 4.49
CA LEU A 71 -14.85 -6.53 3.36
C LEU A 71 -15.16 -5.87 2.01
N GLY A 72 -16.33 -5.26 1.85
CA GLY A 72 -16.69 -4.53 0.63
C GLY A 72 -15.80 -3.32 0.36
N ASN A 73 -15.45 -2.56 1.43
CA ASN A 73 -14.49 -1.46 1.32
C ASN A 73 -13.08 -1.94 1.01
N PHE A 74 -12.66 -3.05 1.61
CA PHE A 74 -11.38 -3.69 1.33
C PHE A 74 -11.30 -4.17 -0.12
N ALA A 75 -12.35 -4.80 -0.63
CA ALA A 75 -12.43 -5.22 -2.04
C ALA A 75 -12.35 -4.02 -3.00
N PHE A 76 -13.00 -2.89 -2.66
CA PHE A 76 -12.88 -1.65 -3.45
C PHE A 76 -11.44 -1.10 -3.40
N LEU A 77 -10.80 -1.12 -2.24
CA LEU A 77 -9.41 -0.75 -2.07
C LEU A 77 -8.49 -1.60 -2.96
N GLU A 78 -8.68 -2.93 -3.01
CA GLU A 78 -7.90 -3.84 -3.85
C GLU A 78 -8.00 -3.47 -5.34
N ILE A 79 -9.20 -3.13 -5.82
CA ILE A 79 -9.39 -2.63 -7.20
C ILE A 79 -8.55 -1.37 -7.44
N CYS A 80 -8.59 -0.41 -6.52
CA CYS A 80 -7.82 0.83 -6.63
C CYS A 80 -6.31 0.54 -6.59
N TYR A 81 -5.87 -0.35 -5.69
CA TYR A 81 -4.46 -0.68 -5.47
C TYR A 81 -3.83 -1.31 -6.71
N VAL A 82 -4.43 -2.38 -7.23
CA VAL A 82 -3.90 -3.04 -8.44
C VAL A 82 -3.99 -2.13 -9.67
N SER A 83 -5.03 -1.29 -9.76
CA SER A 83 -5.20 -0.35 -10.88
C SER A 83 -4.24 0.84 -10.83
N SER A 84 -3.59 1.10 -9.70
CA SER A 84 -2.55 2.13 -9.61
C SER A 84 -1.22 1.74 -10.25
N THR A 85 -0.94 0.43 -10.40
CA THR A 85 0.37 -0.07 -10.85
C THR A 85 0.31 -1.01 -12.04
N VAL A 86 -0.62 -1.96 -12.06
CA VAL A 86 -0.67 -3.02 -13.07
C VAL A 86 -0.84 -2.48 -14.49
N PRO A 87 -1.70 -1.48 -14.79
CA PRO A 87 -1.81 -0.94 -16.16
C PRO A 87 -0.50 -0.38 -16.70
N ASN A 88 0.24 0.37 -15.86
CA ASN A 88 1.56 0.89 -16.25
C ASN A 88 2.58 -0.23 -16.46
N MET A 89 2.57 -1.25 -15.60
CA MET A 89 3.44 -2.42 -15.74
C MET A 89 3.14 -3.19 -17.03
N LEU A 90 1.86 -3.39 -17.36
CA LEU A 90 1.45 -4.05 -18.62
C LEU A 90 1.87 -3.23 -19.85
N ALA A 91 1.70 -1.90 -19.81
CA ALA A 91 2.17 -1.03 -20.88
C ALA A 91 3.68 -1.14 -21.10
N ASN A 92 4.46 -1.23 -20.01
CA ASN A 92 5.92 -1.36 -20.06
C ASN A 92 6.38 -2.70 -20.65
N PHE A 93 5.59 -3.79 -20.54
CA PHE A 93 5.92 -5.06 -21.20
C PHE A 93 5.79 -4.98 -22.75
N LEU A 94 4.89 -4.15 -23.22
CA LEU A 94 4.66 -3.96 -24.66
C LEU A 94 5.54 -2.86 -25.28
N SER A 95 6.09 -1.97 -24.45
CA SER A 95 6.90 -0.84 -24.90
C SER A 95 8.36 -1.23 -25.07
N GLU A 96 9.01 -0.64 -26.09
CA GLU A 96 10.47 -0.70 -26.25
C GLU A 96 11.19 0.25 -25.28
N THR A 97 10.55 1.38 -24.96
CA THR A 97 11.04 2.37 -24.02
C THR A 97 10.21 2.31 -22.73
N LYS A 98 10.81 1.76 -21.67
CA LYS A 98 10.14 1.57 -20.37
C LYS A 98 10.29 2.83 -19.51
N THR A 99 9.79 3.97 -19.98
CA THR A 99 9.95 5.25 -19.29
C THR A 99 8.70 5.67 -18.53
N ILE A 100 8.92 6.37 -17.44
CA ILE A 100 7.89 7.06 -16.66
C ILE A 100 8.36 8.49 -16.40
N SER A 101 7.48 9.47 -16.56
CA SER A 101 7.82 10.87 -16.25
C SER A 101 8.13 11.04 -14.76
N PHE A 102 8.93 12.04 -14.41
CA PHE A 102 9.25 12.37 -13.02
C PHE A 102 7.97 12.50 -12.17
N SER A 103 7.02 13.30 -12.60
CA SER A 103 5.73 13.47 -11.92
C SER A 103 4.95 12.15 -11.83
N GLY A 104 4.90 11.37 -12.92
CA GLY A 104 4.22 10.08 -12.97
C GLY A 104 4.80 9.08 -11.96
N CYS A 105 6.13 9.06 -11.79
CA CYS A 105 6.82 8.24 -10.81
C CYS A 105 6.39 8.59 -9.38
N PHE A 106 6.39 9.88 -9.02
CA PHE A 106 5.98 10.30 -7.68
C PHE A 106 4.47 10.16 -7.43
N PHE A 107 3.62 10.31 -8.46
CA PHE A 107 2.20 9.98 -8.36
C PHE A 107 1.97 8.49 -8.14
N GLN A 108 2.65 7.62 -8.90
CA GLN A 108 2.58 6.18 -8.71
C GLN A 108 3.04 5.80 -7.29
N PHE A 109 4.17 6.36 -6.83
CA PHE A 109 4.67 6.18 -5.47
C PHE A 109 3.62 6.57 -4.44
N TYR A 110 3.01 7.76 -4.57
CA TYR A 110 2.00 8.24 -3.64
C TYR A 110 0.81 7.30 -3.55
N PHE A 111 0.19 6.97 -4.68
CA PHE A 111 -1.00 6.11 -4.67
C PHE A 111 -0.67 4.69 -4.19
N PHE A 112 0.42 4.11 -4.64
CA PHE A 112 0.81 2.76 -4.27
C PHE A 112 1.01 2.63 -2.76
N PHE A 113 1.81 3.49 -2.15
CA PHE A 113 2.10 3.41 -0.72
C PHE A 113 0.94 3.89 0.15
N SER A 114 0.17 4.89 -0.28
CA SER A 114 -1.02 5.33 0.45
C SER A 114 -2.09 4.25 0.49
N LEU A 115 -2.38 3.61 -0.65
CA LEU A 115 -3.36 2.51 -0.71
C LEU A 115 -2.89 1.29 0.08
N GLY A 116 -1.58 0.93 0.02
CA GLY A 116 -1.03 -0.12 0.87
C GLY A 116 -1.12 0.19 2.37
N THR A 117 -1.04 1.46 2.76
CA THR A 117 -1.27 1.87 4.14
C THR A 117 -2.74 1.75 4.54
N VAL A 118 -3.66 2.16 3.66
CA VAL A 118 -5.11 1.95 3.87
C VAL A 118 -5.40 0.46 4.07
N GLU A 119 -4.76 -0.42 3.28
CA GLU A 119 -4.86 -1.88 3.41
C GLU A 119 -4.43 -2.36 4.79
N CYS A 120 -3.26 -1.95 5.27
CA CYS A 120 -2.78 -2.28 6.62
C CYS A 120 -3.76 -1.84 7.72
N PHE A 121 -4.35 -0.65 7.58
CA PHE A 121 -5.34 -0.13 8.54
C PHE A 121 -6.64 -0.93 8.49
N PHE A 122 -7.16 -1.25 7.30
CA PHE A 122 -8.34 -2.11 7.18
C PHE A 122 -8.14 -3.49 7.79
N LEU A 123 -7.00 -4.13 7.55
CA LEU A 123 -6.68 -5.43 8.16
C LEU A 123 -6.68 -5.35 9.69
N SER A 124 -6.17 -4.26 10.26
CA SER A 124 -6.21 -4.03 11.71
C SER A 124 -7.63 -3.85 12.23
N VAL A 125 -8.45 -3.07 11.53
CA VAL A 125 -9.87 -2.86 11.88
C VAL A 125 -10.64 -4.16 11.78
N MET A 126 -10.42 -4.95 10.74
CA MET A 126 -11.07 -6.26 10.58
C MET A 126 -10.63 -7.25 11.67
N ALA A 127 -9.37 -7.24 12.08
CA ALA A 127 -8.89 -8.06 13.20
C ALA A 127 -9.52 -7.62 14.53
N TYR A 128 -9.69 -6.32 14.75
CA TYR A 128 -10.39 -5.78 15.91
C TYR A 128 -11.88 -6.14 15.91
N ASP A 129 -12.56 -6.07 14.76
CA ASP A 129 -13.95 -6.53 14.60
C ASP A 129 -14.11 -8.00 15.03
N ARG A 130 -13.20 -8.87 14.55
CA ARG A 130 -13.17 -10.29 14.93
C ARG A 130 -12.96 -10.48 16.44
N TYR A 131 -12.02 -9.75 17.03
CA TYR A 131 -11.78 -9.79 18.45
C TYR A 131 -13.03 -9.43 19.25
N LEU A 132 -13.71 -8.35 18.91
CA LEU A 132 -14.94 -7.95 19.60
C LEU A 132 -16.07 -8.98 19.43
N ALA A 133 -16.26 -9.49 18.22
CA ALA A 133 -17.33 -10.45 17.92
C ALA A 133 -17.16 -11.76 18.73
N ILE A 134 -15.94 -12.23 18.92
CA ILE A 134 -15.65 -13.51 19.56
C ILE A 134 -15.38 -13.34 21.07
N CYS A 135 -14.58 -12.36 21.47
CA CYS A 135 -14.15 -12.21 22.87
C CYS A 135 -15.09 -11.32 23.69
N ARG A 136 -15.90 -10.45 23.05
CA ARG A 136 -16.80 -9.51 23.71
C ARG A 136 -18.21 -9.48 23.07
N PRO A 137 -18.89 -10.63 22.88
CA PRO A 137 -20.11 -10.71 22.08
C PRO A 137 -21.26 -9.84 22.62
N LEU A 138 -21.35 -9.67 23.96
CA LEU A 138 -22.40 -8.82 24.56
C LEU A 138 -22.18 -7.32 24.30
N HIS A 139 -20.95 -6.88 24.07
CA HIS A 139 -20.62 -5.49 23.80
C HIS A 139 -20.51 -5.19 22.31
N TYR A 140 -20.42 -6.24 21.47
CA TYR A 140 -20.24 -6.08 20.03
C TYR A 140 -21.32 -5.18 19.38
N PRO A 141 -22.65 -5.39 19.61
CA PRO A 141 -23.68 -4.56 19.00
C PRO A 141 -23.67 -3.09 19.48
N THR A 142 -23.19 -2.84 20.70
CA THR A 142 -23.11 -1.49 21.26
C THR A 142 -21.89 -0.71 20.79
N ILE A 143 -20.80 -1.41 20.49
CA ILE A 143 -19.54 -0.80 19.99
C ILE A 143 -19.58 -0.67 18.48
N MET A 144 -19.85 -1.76 17.74
CA MET A 144 -19.84 -1.80 16.28
C MET A 144 -21.13 -1.24 15.67
N THR A 145 -21.48 -0.02 16.07
CA THR A 145 -22.59 0.72 15.48
C THR A 145 -22.26 1.19 14.05
N GLY A 146 -23.26 1.42 13.22
CA GLY A 146 -23.05 1.91 11.84
C GLY A 146 -22.24 3.21 11.76
N ARG A 147 -22.44 4.12 12.73
CA ARG A 147 -21.64 5.36 12.82
C ARG A 147 -20.18 5.08 13.14
N PHE A 148 -19.90 4.17 14.06
CA PHE A 148 -18.54 3.82 14.42
C PHE A 148 -17.83 3.12 13.27
N CYS A 149 -18.50 2.19 12.58
CA CYS A 149 -17.96 1.54 11.38
C CYS A 149 -17.63 2.57 10.28
N ALA A 150 -18.54 3.51 10.01
CA ALA A 150 -18.29 4.59 9.04
C ALA A 150 -17.10 5.47 9.45
N THR A 151 -16.94 5.76 10.74
CA THR A 151 -15.79 6.52 11.26
C THR A 151 -14.48 5.76 11.06
N LEU A 152 -14.46 4.45 11.34
CA LEU A 152 -13.28 3.61 11.12
C LEU A 152 -12.90 3.55 9.64
N ILE A 153 -13.88 3.37 8.74
CA ILE A 153 -13.65 3.36 7.29
C ILE A 153 -13.05 4.70 6.85
N PHE A 154 -13.66 5.80 7.25
CA PHE A 154 -13.18 7.15 6.94
C PHE A 154 -11.75 7.37 7.47
N ALA A 155 -11.48 6.96 8.71
CA ALA A 155 -10.16 7.08 9.32
C ALA A 155 -9.09 6.25 8.58
N CYS A 156 -9.42 5.05 8.11
CA CYS A 156 -8.50 4.24 7.30
C CYS A 156 -8.15 4.94 5.99
N TRP A 157 -9.14 5.41 5.22
CA TRP A 157 -8.92 6.10 3.96
C TRP A 157 -8.13 7.40 4.14
N VAL A 158 -8.61 8.28 5.01
CA VAL A 158 -7.96 9.58 5.24
C VAL A 158 -6.57 9.39 5.84
N GLY A 159 -6.43 8.51 6.84
CA GLY A 159 -5.15 8.22 7.48
C GLY A 159 -4.11 7.71 6.47
N GLY A 160 -4.47 6.75 5.62
CA GLY A 160 -3.55 6.23 4.62
C GLY A 160 -3.08 7.28 3.62
N PHE A 161 -3.98 8.13 3.12
CA PHE A 161 -3.61 9.20 2.19
C PHE A 161 -2.86 10.36 2.84
N LEU A 162 -3.05 10.63 4.13
CA LEU A 162 -2.31 11.68 4.84
C LEU A 162 -0.90 11.25 5.27
N CYS A 163 -0.59 9.96 5.25
CA CYS A 163 0.71 9.46 5.67
C CYS A 163 1.86 9.83 4.73
N TYR A 164 1.65 9.84 3.41
CA TYR A 164 2.74 9.90 2.43
C TYR A 164 3.06 11.28 1.81
N PRO A 165 2.25 12.35 1.91
CA PRO A 165 2.60 13.64 1.31
C PRO A 165 3.96 14.16 1.76
N VAL A 166 4.25 14.11 3.06
CA VAL A 166 5.52 14.64 3.61
C VAL A 166 6.75 13.87 3.11
N PRO A 167 6.84 12.53 3.25
CA PRO A 167 7.94 11.76 2.70
C PRO A 167 8.16 12.00 1.20
N ILE A 168 7.08 12.06 0.43
CA ILE A 168 7.14 12.23 -1.03
C ILE A 168 7.63 13.62 -1.41
N ILE A 169 7.12 14.68 -0.78
CA ILE A 169 7.57 16.05 -1.02
C ILE A 169 9.06 16.18 -0.67
N LEU A 170 9.50 15.66 0.47
CA LEU A 170 10.90 15.69 0.86
C LEU A 170 11.80 14.95 -0.15
N MET A 171 11.36 13.79 -0.64
CA MET A 171 12.10 13.02 -1.62
C MET A 171 12.11 13.69 -2.99
N SER A 172 11.00 14.26 -3.44
CA SER A 172 10.90 14.92 -4.76
C SER A 172 11.77 16.17 -4.86
N GLN A 173 12.16 16.78 -3.74
CA GLN A 173 13.05 17.95 -3.69
C GLN A 173 14.54 17.58 -3.75
N LEU A 174 14.88 16.29 -3.64
CA LEU A 174 16.27 15.87 -3.74
C LEU A 174 16.78 15.99 -5.19
N PRO A 175 18.04 16.39 -5.38
CA PRO A 175 18.64 16.41 -6.71
C PRO A 175 18.93 14.97 -7.16
N PHE A 176 18.41 14.59 -8.33
CA PHE A 176 18.62 13.28 -8.95
C PHE A 176 19.73 13.39 -10.00
N CYS A 177 20.62 12.37 -10.03
CA CYS A 177 21.77 12.29 -10.92
C CYS A 177 21.89 10.89 -11.53
N GLY A 178 22.77 10.80 -12.54
CA GLY A 178 23.13 9.52 -13.12
C GLY A 178 22.18 9.03 -14.19
N PRO A 179 22.18 7.73 -14.47
CA PRO A 179 21.52 7.14 -15.63
C PRO A 179 20.00 7.08 -15.55
N ASN A 180 19.36 7.68 -14.54
CA ASN A 180 17.90 7.68 -14.30
C ASN A 180 17.21 6.30 -14.44
N ILE A 181 17.96 5.23 -14.17
CA ILE A 181 17.49 3.84 -14.30
C ILE A 181 17.05 3.32 -12.94
N ILE A 182 15.81 2.86 -12.85
CA ILE A 182 15.21 2.20 -11.68
C ILE A 182 15.10 0.71 -11.99
N ASP A 183 15.88 -0.11 -11.29
CA ASP A 183 15.81 -1.57 -11.41
C ASP A 183 14.64 -2.11 -10.58
N HIS A 184 13.43 -1.70 -10.97
CA HIS A 184 12.16 -2.11 -10.36
C HIS A 184 10.99 -1.90 -11.31
N PHE A 185 9.80 -2.45 -10.96
CA PHE A 185 8.56 -2.29 -11.74
C PHE A 185 7.78 -1.03 -11.38
N VAL A 186 8.02 -0.51 -10.20
CA VAL A 186 7.37 0.65 -9.62
C VAL A 186 8.41 1.62 -9.07
N CYS A 187 8.02 2.86 -8.91
CA CYS A 187 8.85 3.84 -8.23
C CYS A 187 8.90 3.54 -6.72
N ASP A 188 10.02 2.98 -6.28
CA ASP A 188 10.25 2.59 -4.89
C ASP A 188 11.29 3.50 -4.25
N PRO A 189 11.15 3.84 -2.93
CA PRO A 189 12.10 4.72 -2.23
C PRO A 189 13.54 4.20 -2.28
N GLY A 190 13.78 2.90 -2.20
CA GLY A 190 15.12 2.32 -2.20
C GLY A 190 15.93 2.70 -3.44
N PRO A 191 15.48 2.29 -4.66
CA PRO A 191 16.09 2.70 -5.92
C PRO A 191 16.14 4.22 -6.13
N LEU A 192 15.08 4.95 -5.76
CA LEU A 192 15.07 6.41 -5.90
C LEU A 192 16.16 7.07 -5.07
N PHE A 193 16.37 6.63 -3.83
CA PHE A 193 17.49 7.15 -3.01
C PHE A 193 18.88 6.80 -3.56
N ALA A 194 19.01 5.73 -4.33
CA ALA A 194 20.28 5.39 -4.99
C ALA A 194 20.62 6.34 -6.14
N LEU A 195 19.61 7.01 -6.70
CA LEU A 195 19.77 7.97 -7.80
C LEU A 195 19.97 9.42 -7.34
N THR A 196 20.00 9.69 -6.03
CA THR A 196 20.22 11.06 -5.52
C THR A 196 21.69 11.45 -5.59
N CYS A 197 21.96 12.70 -6.05
CA CYS A 197 23.30 13.25 -6.15
C CYS A 197 24.01 13.47 -4.81
N VAL A 198 23.22 13.66 -3.76
CA VAL A 198 23.73 14.00 -2.43
C VAL A 198 23.22 12.99 -1.41
N PRO A 199 24.04 12.62 -0.44
CA PRO A 199 23.59 11.79 0.67
C PRO A 199 22.47 12.51 1.44
N ALA A 200 21.35 11.84 1.63
CA ALA A 200 20.19 12.37 2.39
C ALA A 200 19.86 11.46 3.59
N PRO A 201 20.78 11.28 4.57
CA PRO A 201 20.61 10.31 5.64
C PRO A 201 19.41 10.61 6.52
N VAL A 202 19.11 11.87 6.78
CA VAL A 202 17.96 12.28 7.60
C VAL A 202 16.64 11.95 6.88
N ILE A 203 16.52 12.26 5.60
CA ILE A 203 15.32 11.98 4.81
C ILE A 203 15.12 10.47 4.69
N LYS A 204 16.21 9.72 4.44
CA LYS A 204 16.16 8.25 4.45
C LYS A 204 15.67 7.72 5.78
N LEU A 205 16.23 8.20 6.89
CA LEU A 205 15.81 7.76 8.24
C LEU A 205 14.32 8.06 8.48
N ILE A 206 13.83 9.25 8.13
CA ILE A 206 12.43 9.62 8.24
C ILE A 206 11.55 8.66 7.43
N CYS A 207 11.86 8.45 6.15
CA CYS A 207 11.09 7.58 5.27
C CYS A 207 11.04 6.13 5.77
N TYR A 208 12.19 5.56 6.14
CA TYR A 208 12.24 4.17 6.61
C TYR A 208 11.59 3.99 7.97
N THR A 209 11.81 4.91 8.92
CA THR A 209 11.17 4.85 10.25
C THR A 209 9.66 4.95 10.13
N PHE A 210 9.19 5.89 9.29
CA PHE A 210 7.76 6.09 9.05
C PHE A 210 7.12 4.85 8.41
N ASN A 211 7.75 4.30 7.37
CA ASN A 211 7.29 3.08 6.72
C ASN A 211 7.29 1.87 7.69
N SER A 212 8.31 1.76 8.53
CA SER A 212 8.37 0.72 9.57
C SER A 212 7.23 0.83 10.58
N MET A 213 6.88 2.03 11.03
CA MET A 213 5.76 2.24 11.95
C MET A 213 4.42 1.86 11.32
N ILE A 214 4.22 2.18 10.03
CA ILE A 214 3.01 1.82 9.28
C ILE A 214 2.86 0.31 9.13
N ILE A 215 3.95 -0.43 9.00
CA ILE A 215 3.92 -1.90 8.86
C ILE A 215 3.80 -2.57 10.23
N PHE A 216 4.68 -2.23 11.18
CA PHE A 216 4.74 -2.91 12.47
C PHE A 216 3.57 -2.58 13.40
N GLY A 217 3.02 -1.35 13.36
CA GLY A 217 1.88 -0.97 14.17
C GLY A 217 0.65 -1.86 13.91
N PRO A 218 0.13 -1.89 12.67
CA PRO A 218 -0.94 -2.80 12.27
C PRO A 218 -0.62 -4.27 12.50
N PHE A 219 0.60 -4.72 12.17
CA PHE A 219 1.01 -6.10 12.38
C PHE A 219 0.88 -6.53 13.85
N LEU A 220 1.37 -5.73 14.79
CA LEU A 220 1.25 -6.01 16.23
C LEU A 220 -0.21 -5.98 16.70
N SER A 221 -1.03 -5.07 16.17
CA SER A 221 -2.47 -5.01 16.45
C SER A 221 -3.19 -6.28 16.00
N ILE A 222 -2.90 -6.75 14.79
CA ILE A 222 -3.45 -7.99 14.22
C ILE A 222 -3.00 -9.19 15.06
N LEU A 223 -1.71 -9.30 15.35
CA LEU A 223 -1.15 -10.39 16.14
C LEU A 223 -1.76 -10.44 17.55
N GLY A 224 -1.90 -9.30 18.21
CA GLY A 224 -2.56 -9.18 19.51
C GLY A 224 -4.03 -9.62 19.47
N SER A 225 -4.79 -9.14 18.49
CA SER A 225 -6.20 -9.49 18.31
C SER A 225 -6.39 -11.00 18.10
N TYR A 226 -5.64 -11.61 17.18
CA TYR A 226 -5.74 -13.05 16.93
C TYR A 226 -5.22 -13.90 18.07
N THR A 227 -4.21 -13.47 18.82
CA THR A 227 -3.75 -14.14 20.03
C THR A 227 -4.86 -14.20 21.09
N LEU A 228 -5.59 -13.11 21.29
CA LEU A 228 -6.71 -13.06 22.23
C LEU A 228 -7.88 -13.92 21.76
N VAL A 229 -8.21 -13.89 20.45
CA VAL A 229 -9.22 -14.77 19.85
C VAL A 229 -8.86 -16.24 20.05
N LEU A 230 -7.62 -16.62 19.75
CA LEU A 230 -7.16 -18.00 19.91
C LEU A 230 -7.25 -18.46 21.38
N ARG A 231 -6.84 -17.61 22.32
CA ARG A 231 -6.99 -17.90 23.76
C ARG A 231 -8.46 -18.11 24.13
N ALA A 232 -9.36 -17.25 23.67
CA ALA A 232 -10.79 -17.35 23.95
C ALA A 232 -11.37 -18.68 23.41
N VAL A 233 -11.05 -19.05 22.18
CA VAL A 233 -11.51 -20.31 21.54
C VAL A 233 -10.95 -21.54 22.26
N LEU A 234 -9.68 -21.53 22.67
CA LEU A 234 -9.05 -22.64 23.39
C LEU A 234 -9.64 -22.86 24.80
N HIS A 235 -10.18 -21.82 25.43
CA HIS A 235 -10.85 -21.92 26.74
C HIS A 235 -12.30 -22.44 26.68
N ILE A 236 -12.88 -22.68 25.49
CA ILE A 236 -14.21 -23.26 25.34
C ILE A 236 -14.14 -24.74 25.74
N PRO A 237 -14.92 -25.20 26.78
CA PRO A 237 -14.74 -26.53 27.40
C PRO A 237 -15.17 -27.70 26.49
N SER A 238 -15.97 -27.49 25.46
CA SER A 238 -16.50 -28.57 24.62
C SER A 238 -15.98 -28.52 23.20
N GLY A 239 -15.59 -29.68 22.63
CA GLY A 239 -15.15 -29.80 21.24
C GLY A 239 -16.22 -29.38 20.20
N ALA A 240 -17.52 -29.57 20.53
CA ALA A 240 -18.63 -29.12 19.69
C ALA A 240 -18.78 -27.58 19.69
N GLY A 241 -18.47 -26.91 20.80
CA GLY A 241 -18.44 -25.44 20.89
C GLY A 241 -17.29 -24.82 20.10
N ARG A 242 -16.10 -25.43 20.14
CA ARG A 242 -14.90 -24.96 19.36
C ARG A 242 -15.13 -25.02 17.85
N ARG A 243 -15.96 -25.96 17.36
CA ARG A 243 -16.23 -26.13 15.93
C ARG A 243 -17.23 -25.09 15.39
N LYS A 244 -17.97 -24.39 16.28
CA LYS A 244 -18.95 -23.36 15.92
C LYS A 244 -18.44 -21.93 16.09
N ALA A 245 -17.30 -21.73 16.77
CA ALA A 245 -16.60 -20.45 16.95
C ALA A 245 -15.57 -20.23 15.82
#